data_fce2114c00be7f51f3e1299dcdec73e2
#
_entry.id   fce2114c00be7f51f3e1299dcdec73e2
#
_cell.length_a   1.000
_cell.length_b   1.000
_cell.length_c   1.000
_cell.angle_alpha   90.00
_cell.angle_beta   90.00
_cell.angle_gamma   90.00
#
_symmetry.space_group_name_H-M   'P 1'
#
loop_
_entity.id
_entity.type
_entity.pdbx_description
1 polymer ?
#
loop_
_entity_poly.entity_id
_entity_poly.type
_entity_poly.pdbx_seq_one_letter_code
_entity_poly.pdbx_strand_id
1 'polypeptide(L)'
;MPYDYPDLLQPAPFSVLLADAQPLMRLGVAALIDAQADMRVVAQAASLTELQALRARHRPDVVCLDTALLDPQPAEHLAALRHGDAASRVVVLTQRAGEEDIYRAVCAGANAYLLKDSPTEQLLQGLRTVHAGGRYMPPAVAARLAARLHGGVLSQREMQVLEQVAAGHSNKRIGLAFGISDGTVKSHTKRIFHKLGATSRTGAVAIAVQRGLIAL
;
A
#
# COMPACT_ATOMS: atom_id res chain seq x y z
N MET A 1 -37.77 -16.25 42.00
CA MET A 1 -36.36 -15.81 41.92
C MET A 1 -35.96 -15.79 40.45
N PRO A 2 -35.93 -14.67 39.74
CA PRO A 2 -35.36 -14.62 38.42
C PRO A 2 -33.82 -14.72 38.54
N TYR A 3 -33.23 -15.68 37.90
CA TYR A 3 -31.80 -15.76 37.75
C TYR A 3 -31.36 -14.62 36.83
N ASP A 4 -30.71 -13.64 37.43
CA ASP A 4 -29.98 -12.57 36.75
C ASP A 4 -28.75 -13.23 36.11
N TYR A 5 -28.82 -13.53 34.81
CA TYR A 5 -27.63 -13.94 34.04
C TYR A 5 -26.73 -12.70 33.95
N PRO A 6 -25.51 -12.75 34.50
CA PRO A 6 -24.58 -11.65 34.30
C PRO A 6 -24.40 -11.46 32.78
N ASP A 7 -24.66 -10.24 32.36
CA ASP A 7 -24.41 -9.75 31.02
C ASP A 7 -23.09 -10.33 30.53
N LEU A 8 -23.15 -11.24 29.57
CA LEU A 8 -21.98 -11.91 29.03
C LEU A 8 -21.09 -10.81 28.47
N LEU A 9 -20.03 -10.49 29.19
CA LEU A 9 -19.03 -9.47 28.92
C LEU A 9 -18.73 -9.47 27.42
N GLN A 10 -19.33 -8.54 26.68
CA GLN A 10 -18.91 -8.31 25.31
C GLN A 10 -17.41 -7.98 25.35
N PRO A 11 -16.57 -8.66 24.58
CA PRO A 11 -15.15 -8.37 24.57
C PRO A 11 -14.96 -6.87 24.29
N ALA A 12 -14.06 -6.23 25.04
CA ALA A 12 -13.77 -4.82 24.88
C ALA A 12 -13.44 -4.53 23.40
N PRO A 13 -13.94 -3.42 22.82
CA PRO A 13 -13.65 -3.08 21.44
C PRO A 13 -12.14 -2.94 21.23
N PHE A 14 -11.63 -3.51 20.14
CA PHE A 14 -10.21 -3.37 19.79
C PHE A 14 -9.90 -1.95 19.32
N SER A 15 -8.66 -1.53 19.56
CA SER A 15 -8.20 -0.17 19.32
C SER A 15 -7.59 0.01 17.92
N VAL A 16 -8.01 1.06 17.21
CA VAL A 16 -7.51 1.43 15.88
C VAL A 16 -6.85 2.80 15.95
N LEU A 17 -5.61 2.91 15.47
CA LEU A 17 -4.98 4.19 15.15
C LEU A 17 -5.17 4.46 13.66
N LEU A 18 -5.84 5.55 13.33
CA LEU A 18 -6.10 5.97 11.95
C LEU A 18 -5.14 7.07 11.52
N ALA A 19 -4.45 6.88 10.39
CA ALA A 19 -3.48 7.83 9.85
C ALA A 19 -3.77 8.16 8.38
N ASP A 20 -4.14 9.41 8.11
CA ASP A 20 -4.44 9.92 6.77
C ASP A 20 -4.24 11.44 6.73
N ALA A 21 -3.55 11.97 5.72
CA ALA A 21 -3.36 13.41 5.57
C ALA A 21 -4.66 14.15 5.20
N GLN A 22 -5.63 13.44 4.59
CA GLN A 22 -6.89 14.02 4.13
C GLN A 22 -7.91 14.12 5.28
N PRO A 23 -8.27 15.33 5.76
CA PRO A 23 -9.12 15.47 6.95
C PRO A 23 -10.50 14.84 6.81
N LEU A 24 -11.17 15.02 5.66
CA LEU A 24 -12.51 14.46 5.41
C LEU A 24 -12.49 12.93 5.36
N MET A 25 -11.46 12.34 4.74
CA MET A 25 -11.30 10.89 4.72
C MET A 25 -11.10 10.35 6.14
N ARG A 26 -10.22 10.99 6.90
CA ARG A 26 -9.93 10.60 8.28
C ARG A 26 -11.19 10.67 9.17
N LEU A 27 -11.96 11.76 9.07
CA LEU A 27 -13.22 11.89 9.81
C LEU A 27 -14.26 10.84 9.39
N GLY A 28 -14.42 10.61 8.08
CA GLY A 28 -15.38 9.63 7.57
C GLY A 28 -15.03 8.20 7.99
N VAL A 29 -13.77 7.81 7.87
CA VAL A 29 -13.31 6.48 8.29
C VAL A 29 -13.40 6.30 9.81
N ALA A 30 -13.07 7.34 10.60
CA ALA A 30 -13.23 7.28 12.04
C ALA A 30 -14.70 7.07 12.44
N ALA A 31 -15.63 7.81 11.86
CA ALA A 31 -17.05 7.64 12.12
C ALA A 31 -17.56 6.23 11.76
N LEU A 32 -17.09 5.65 10.65
CA LEU A 32 -17.45 4.28 10.26
C LEU A 32 -16.94 3.24 11.26
N ILE A 33 -15.73 3.40 11.77
CA ILE A 33 -15.13 2.50 12.76
C ILE A 33 -15.85 2.66 14.10
N ASP A 34 -16.05 3.88 14.59
CA ASP A 34 -16.68 4.16 15.88
C ASP A 34 -18.17 3.82 15.94
N ALA A 35 -18.83 3.66 14.78
CA ALA A 35 -20.19 3.12 14.69
C ALA A 35 -20.25 1.61 14.95
N GLN A 36 -19.12 0.90 15.04
CA GLN A 36 -19.11 -0.54 15.32
C GLN A 36 -18.95 -0.80 16.82
N ALA A 37 -19.64 -1.83 17.33
CA ALA A 37 -19.54 -2.19 18.75
C ALA A 37 -18.21 -2.85 19.14
N ASP A 38 -17.52 -3.46 18.18
CA ASP A 38 -16.33 -4.30 18.39
C ASP A 38 -15.00 -3.60 18.13
N MET A 39 -15.01 -2.33 17.68
CA MET A 39 -13.80 -1.56 17.41
C MET A 39 -13.97 -0.06 17.71
N ARG A 40 -12.86 0.65 17.95
CA ARG A 40 -12.90 2.09 18.18
C ARG A 40 -11.60 2.78 17.72
N VAL A 41 -11.69 4.02 17.28
CA VAL A 41 -10.52 4.86 16.98
C VAL A 41 -9.99 5.47 18.29
N VAL A 42 -8.76 5.11 18.66
CA VAL A 42 -8.12 5.63 19.87
C VAL A 42 -7.26 6.86 19.61
N ALA A 43 -6.83 7.05 18.37
CA ALA A 43 -6.08 8.23 17.96
C ALA A 43 -6.15 8.42 16.43
N GLN A 44 -5.95 9.67 15.98
CA GLN A 44 -5.89 10.05 14.58
C GLN A 44 -4.61 10.83 14.30
N ALA A 45 -3.91 10.52 13.20
CA ALA A 45 -2.68 11.17 12.78
C ALA A 45 -2.84 11.75 11.37
N ALA A 46 -2.30 12.95 11.15
CA ALA A 46 -2.26 13.62 9.84
C ALA A 46 -0.86 13.58 9.20
N SER A 47 0.14 13.05 9.91
CA SER A 47 1.53 12.97 9.47
C SER A 47 2.22 11.71 9.99
N LEU A 48 3.35 11.34 9.38
CA LEU A 48 4.19 10.22 9.85
C LEU A 48 4.70 10.45 11.27
N THR A 49 5.09 11.68 11.59
CA THR A 49 5.60 12.05 12.94
C THR A 49 4.51 11.85 13.99
N GLU A 50 3.28 12.31 13.72
CA GLU A 50 2.14 12.11 14.62
C GLU A 50 1.80 10.62 14.76
N LEU A 51 1.80 9.88 13.65
CA LEU A 51 1.56 8.44 13.65
C LEU A 51 2.54 7.72 14.60
N GLN A 52 3.83 8.01 14.49
CA GLN A 52 4.87 7.39 15.34
C GLN A 52 4.67 7.73 16.82
N ALA A 53 4.43 9.00 17.14
CA ALA A 53 4.20 9.46 18.53
C ALA A 53 2.94 8.85 19.14
N LEU A 54 1.83 8.86 18.41
CA LEU A 54 0.53 8.33 18.87
C LEU A 54 0.55 6.81 19.00
N ARG A 55 1.23 6.11 18.07
CA ARG A 55 1.43 4.66 18.16
C ARG A 55 2.19 4.27 19.43
N ALA A 56 3.28 4.96 19.74
CA ALA A 56 4.06 4.71 20.96
C ALA A 56 3.23 4.96 22.24
N ARG A 57 2.40 6.00 22.24
CA ARG A 57 1.55 6.39 23.37
C ARG A 57 0.37 5.45 23.59
N HIS A 58 -0.38 5.12 22.52
CA HIS A 58 -1.66 4.42 22.62
C HIS A 58 -1.54 2.91 22.44
N ARG A 59 -0.44 2.40 21.86
CA ARG A 59 -0.22 0.98 21.57
C ARG A 59 -1.45 0.30 20.94
N PRO A 60 -1.95 0.79 19.78
CA PRO A 60 -3.17 0.30 19.19
C PRO A 60 -3.03 -1.15 18.72
N ASP A 61 -4.14 -1.90 18.73
CA ASP A 61 -4.20 -3.27 18.20
C ASP A 61 -3.99 -3.31 16.69
N VAL A 62 -4.51 -2.28 15.98
CA VAL A 62 -4.41 -2.15 14.52
C VAL A 62 -4.04 -0.71 14.16
N VAL A 63 -3.12 -0.55 13.23
CA VAL A 63 -2.81 0.73 12.56
C VAL A 63 -3.42 0.71 11.18
N CYS A 64 -4.39 1.60 10.90
CA CYS A 64 -4.96 1.83 9.58
C CYS A 64 -4.35 3.11 9.00
N LEU A 65 -3.62 3.00 7.88
CA LEU A 65 -2.88 4.14 7.35
C LEU A 65 -2.96 4.29 5.83
N ASP A 66 -2.88 5.54 5.35
CA ASP A 66 -2.60 5.84 3.96
C ASP A 66 -1.09 5.86 3.68
N THR A 67 -0.67 5.11 2.67
CA THR A 67 0.74 5.06 2.24
C THR A 67 1.27 6.41 1.75
N ALA A 68 0.41 7.35 1.35
CA ALA A 68 0.83 8.71 1.00
C ALA A 68 1.51 9.46 2.16
N LEU A 69 1.19 9.13 3.42
CA LEU A 69 1.89 9.66 4.59
C LEU A 69 3.34 9.18 4.72
N LEU A 70 3.67 8.10 4.05
CA LEU A 70 4.98 7.43 4.12
C LEU A 70 5.93 7.86 3.00
N ASP A 71 5.50 8.75 2.09
CA ASP A 71 6.35 9.24 1.02
C ASP A 71 7.61 9.95 1.57
N PRO A 72 8.76 9.91 0.86
CA PRO A 72 8.95 9.28 -0.44
C PRO A 72 9.29 7.78 -0.40
N GLN A 73 9.34 7.15 0.77
CA GLN A 73 9.80 5.76 0.95
C GLN A 73 8.77 4.89 1.69
N PRO A 74 7.58 4.64 1.09
CA PRO A 74 6.48 3.96 1.77
C PRO A 74 6.84 2.57 2.31
N ALA A 75 7.57 1.77 1.54
CA ALA A 75 7.94 0.41 1.94
C ALA A 75 8.91 0.40 3.15
N GLU A 76 9.88 1.31 3.18
CA GLU A 76 10.84 1.41 4.28
C GLU A 76 10.16 1.89 5.57
N HIS A 77 9.33 2.93 5.48
CA HIS A 77 8.57 3.42 6.62
C HIS A 77 7.57 2.38 7.14
N LEU A 78 6.90 1.65 6.22
CA LEU A 78 5.99 0.58 6.60
C LEU A 78 6.72 -0.56 7.33
N ALA A 79 7.89 -0.97 6.83
CA ALA A 79 8.74 -1.95 7.49
C ALA A 79 9.18 -1.46 8.88
N ALA A 80 9.57 -0.18 9.01
CA ALA A 80 9.95 0.42 10.28
C ALA A 80 8.82 0.43 11.32
N LEU A 81 7.55 0.54 10.90
CA LEU A 81 6.40 0.43 11.81
C LEU A 81 6.27 -0.96 12.45
N ARG A 82 6.87 -1.99 11.87
CA ARG A 82 6.90 -3.36 12.41
C ARG A 82 8.10 -3.63 13.30
N HIS A 83 9.19 -2.86 13.16
CA HIS A 83 10.35 -2.99 14.04
C HIS A 83 10.04 -2.35 15.41
N GLY A 84 10.39 -3.04 16.50
CA GLY A 84 10.20 -2.58 17.87
C GLY A 84 8.89 -3.01 18.54
N ASP A 85 7.88 -3.44 17.76
CA ASP A 85 6.67 -4.11 18.27
C ASP A 85 6.21 -5.14 17.24
N ALA A 86 6.59 -6.39 17.46
CA ALA A 86 6.30 -7.50 16.55
C ALA A 86 4.78 -7.77 16.39
N ALA A 87 3.97 -7.23 17.30
CA ALA A 87 2.52 -7.36 17.28
C ALA A 87 1.80 -6.29 16.46
N SER A 88 2.52 -5.29 15.92
CA SER A 88 1.86 -4.23 15.12
C SER A 88 1.20 -4.79 13.87
N ARG A 89 -0.12 -4.68 13.81
CA ARG A 89 -0.95 -5.08 12.69
C ARG A 89 -1.25 -3.86 11.84
N VAL A 90 -0.88 -3.91 10.56
CA VAL A 90 -0.99 -2.75 9.66
C VAL A 90 -2.00 -3.02 8.55
N VAL A 91 -3.00 -2.19 8.46
CA VAL A 91 -3.99 -2.10 7.37
C VAL A 91 -3.65 -0.88 6.53
N VAL A 92 -3.35 -1.08 5.26
CA VAL A 92 -3.17 -0.01 4.28
C VAL A 92 -4.53 0.35 3.69
N LEU A 93 -4.90 1.63 3.73
CA LEU A 93 -6.09 2.20 3.10
C LEU A 93 -5.66 3.39 2.22
N THR A 94 -5.58 3.19 0.91
CA THR A 94 -4.94 4.16 0.01
C THR A 94 -5.65 4.30 -1.32
N GLN A 95 -5.36 5.37 -2.06
CA GLN A 95 -5.79 5.53 -3.46
C GLN A 95 -4.84 4.83 -4.45
N ARG A 96 -3.67 4.40 -4.00
CA ARG A 96 -2.67 3.75 -4.87
C ARG A 96 -3.09 2.33 -5.20
N ALA A 97 -3.42 2.11 -6.46
CA ALA A 97 -3.92 0.83 -6.97
C ALA A 97 -2.90 0.10 -7.86
N GLY A 98 -1.66 0.60 -7.94
CA GLY A 98 -0.60 0.02 -8.75
C GLY A 98 -0.15 -1.35 -8.24
N GLU A 99 0.11 -2.29 -9.16
CA GLU A 99 0.57 -3.64 -8.83
C GLU A 99 1.88 -3.62 -8.01
N GLU A 100 2.76 -2.67 -8.30
CA GLU A 100 4.03 -2.51 -7.60
C GLU A 100 3.85 -1.92 -6.20
N ASP A 101 2.92 -0.96 -6.02
CA ASP A 101 2.61 -0.39 -4.71
C ASP A 101 2.05 -1.46 -3.78
N ILE A 102 1.12 -2.29 -4.29
CA ILE A 102 0.56 -3.42 -3.55
C ILE A 102 1.66 -4.42 -3.17
N TYR A 103 2.49 -4.81 -4.14
CA TYR A 103 3.57 -5.78 -3.91
C TYR A 103 4.56 -5.28 -2.85
N ARG A 104 5.03 -4.03 -2.97
CA ARG A 104 5.96 -3.43 -2.00
C ARG A 104 5.36 -3.34 -0.60
N ALA A 105 4.11 -2.94 -0.47
CA ALA A 105 3.43 -2.87 0.82
C ALA A 105 3.31 -4.25 1.48
N VAL A 106 2.96 -5.29 0.70
CA VAL A 106 2.87 -6.67 1.19
C VAL A 106 4.23 -7.21 1.61
N CYS A 107 5.27 -6.99 0.81
CA CYS A 107 6.65 -7.36 1.15
C CYS A 107 7.17 -6.62 2.39
N ALA A 108 6.78 -5.35 2.57
CA ALA A 108 7.09 -4.57 3.76
C ALA A 108 6.26 -4.99 5.00
N GLY A 109 5.30 -5.89 4.81
CA GLY A 109 4.57 -6.57 5.86
C GLY A 109 3.20 -6.01 6.18
N ALA A 110 2.55 -5.28 5.28
CA ALA A 110 1.14 -4.96 5.43
C ALA A 110 0.30 -6.24 5.63
N ASN A 111 -0.60 -6.21 6.60
CA ASN A 111 -1.51 -7.31 6.88
C ASN A 111 -2.77 -7.23 6.00
N ALA A 112 -3.17 -6.03 5.60
CA ALA A 112 -4.23 -5.80 4.62
C ALA A 112 -3.88 -4.65 3.69
N TYR A 113 -4.43 -4.69 2.47
CA TYR A 113 -4.32 -3.61 1.50
C TYR A 113 -5.71 -3.34 0.90
N LEU A 114 -6.21 -2.14 1.10
CA LEU A 114 -7.53 -1.70 0.71
C LEU A 114 -7.44 -0.40 -0.09
N LEU A 115 -8.31 -0.25 -1.06
CA LEU A 115 -8.44 0.99 -1.80
C LEU A 115 -9.51 1.87 -1.15
N LYS A 116 -9.30 3.19 -1.16
CA LYS A 116 -10.25 4.16 -0.58
C LYS A 116 -11.62 4.20 -1.28
N ASP A 117 -11.69 3.68 -2.50
CA ASP A 117 -12.93 3.51 -3.28
C ASP A 117 -13.61 2.14 -3.08
N SER A 118 -13.05 1.28 -2.22
CA SER A 118 -13.65 -0.01 -1.88
C SER A 118 -14.92 0.17 -1.04
N PRO A 119 -15.88 -0.78 -1.12
CA PRO A 119 -17.02 -0.81 -0.22
C PRO A 119 -16.61 -0.77 1.25
N THR A 120 -17.36 -0.03 2.07
CA THR A 120 -17.07 0.17 3.51
C THR A 120 -17.00 -1.13 4.29
N GLU A 121 -17.80 -2.13 3.90
CA GLU A 121 -17.82 -3.46 4.48
C GLU A 121 -16.48 -4.18 4.37
N GLN A 122 -15.75 -3.95 3.26
CA GLN A 122 -14.41 -4.53 3.06
C GLN A 122 -13.39 -3.93 4.04
N LEU A 123 -13.49 -2.63 4.34
CA LEU A 123 -12.64 -1.99 5.34
C LEU A 123 -12.88 -2.60 6.72
N LEU A 124 -14.14 -2.67 7.15
CA LEU A 124 -14.51 -3.22 8.45
C LEU A 124 -14.11 -4.69 8.57
N GLN A 125 -14.35 -5.48 7.52
CA GLN A 125 -13.91 -6.88 7.46
C GLN A 125 -12.39 -7.00 7.52
N GLY A 126 -11.66 -6.15 6.80
CA GLY A 126 -10.20 -6.11 6.81
C GLY A 126 -9.64 -5.84 8.20
N LEU A 127 -10.18 -4.84 8.90
CA LEU A 127 -9.80 -4.50 10.28
C LEU A 127 -10.02 -5.68 11.23
N ARG A 128 -11.20 -6.34 11.17
CA ARG A 128 -11.52 -7.53 11.99
C ARG A 128 -10.59 -8.69 11.70
N THR A 129 -10.37 -8.99 10.41
CA THR A 129 -9.49 -10.09 9.99
C THR A 129 -8.06 -9.86 10.47
N VAL A 130 -7.56 -8.64 10.34
CA VAL A 130 -6.20 -8.26 10.77
C VAL A 130 -6.10 -8.27 12.30
N HIS A 131 -7.10 -7.78 13.02
CA HIS A 131 -7.14 -7.88 14.48
C HIS A 131 -7.11 -9.34 14.95
N ALA A 132 -7.78 -10.25 14.27
CA ALA A 132 -7.73 -11.70 14.55
C ALA A 132 -6.40 -12.38 14.16
N GLY A 133 -5.40 -11.60 13.65
CA GLY A 133 -4.09 -12.12 13.23
C GLY A 133 -4.03 -12.64 11.80
N GLY A 134 -5.11 -12.51 11.03
CA GLY A 134 -5.18 -12.90 9.62
C GLY A 134 -4.60 -11.85 8.68
N ARG A 135 -4.69 -12.14 7.38
CA ARG A 135 -4.39 -11.20 6.30
C ARG A 135 -5.62 -11.01 5.44
N TYR A 136 -5.82 -9.79 4.94
CA TYR A 136 -6.98 -9.46 4.14
C TYR A 136 -6.60 -8.69 2.89
N MET A 137 -7.01 -9.21 1.75
CA MET A 137 -6.91 -8.54 0.44
C MET A 137 -8.20 -8.76 -0.33
N PRO A 138 -8.92 -7.68 -0.70
CA PRO A 138 -10.07 -7.79 -1.60
C PRO A 138 -9.68 -8.50 -2.91
N PRO A 139 -10.61 -9.21 -3.57
CA PRO A 139 -10.31 -9.94 -4.81
C PRO A 139 -9.66 -9.09 -5.90
N ALA A 140 -10.07 -7.83 -6.05
CA ALA A 140 -9.49 -6.90 -7.02
C ALA A 140 -8.01 -6.59 -6.72
N VAL A 141 -7.64 -6.44 -5.45
CA VAL A 141 -6.25 -6.22 -5.02
C VAL A 141 -5.42 -7.50 -5.16
N ALA A 142 -5.99 -8.65 -4.78
CA ALA A 142 -5.34 -9.95 -4.92
C ALA A 142 -5.04 -10.27 -6.39
N ALA A 143 -5.96 -9.97 -7.32
CA ALA A 143 -5.76 -10.13 -8.75
C ALA A 143 -4.59 -9.28 -9.28
N ARG A 144 -4.46 -8.02 -8.83
CA ARG A 144 -3.33 -7.13 -9.20
C ARG A 144 -2.00 -7.65 -8.64
N LEU A 145 -1.98 -8.12 -7.40
CA LEU A 145 -0.80 -8.75 -6.82
C LEU A 145 -0.38 -10.00 -7.61
N ALA A 146 -1.34 -10.85 -7.98
CA ALA A 146 -1.10 -12.03 -8.81
C ALA A 146 -0.53 -11.64 -10.19
N ALA A 147 -1.10 -10.62 -10.85
CA ALA A 147 -0.59 -10.08 -12.11
C ALA A 147 0.87 -9.61 -11.98
N ARG A 148 1.21 -8.93 -10.86
CA ARG A 148 2.59 -8.52 -10.57
C ARG A 148 3.54 -9.73 -10.42
N LEU A 149 3.08 -10.80 -9.77
CA LEU A 149 3.88 -12.02 -9.57
C LEU A 149 4.10 -12.80 -10.89
N HIS A 150 3.14 -12.75 -11.82
CA HIS A 150 3.24 -13.39 -13.13
C HIS A 150 3.93 -12.50 -14.18
N GLY A 151 3.90 -11.16 -14.00
CA GLY A 151 4.62 -10.20 -14.84
C GLY A 151 6.13 -10.32 -14.63
N GLY A 152 6.91 -10.23 -15.71
CA GLY A 152 8.38 -10.23 -15.59
C GLY A 152 8.87 -9.03 -14.77
N VAL A 153 9.65 -9.30 -13.72
CA VAL A 153 10.28 -8.23 -12.91
C VAL A 153 11.31 -7.48 -13.76
N LEU A 154 11.17 -6.15 -13.82
CA LEU A 154 12.23 -5.33 -14.43
C LEU A 154 13.47 -5.36 -13.55
N SER A 155 14.63 -5.59 -14.16
CA SER A 155 15.90 -5.42 -13.46
C SER A 155 16.14 -3.95 -13.13
N GLN A 156 17.05 -3.67 -12.20
CA GLN A 156 17.42 -2.29 -11.84
C GLN A 156 17.83 -1.48 -13.09
N ARG A 157 18.58 -2.11 -14.02
CA ARG A 157 19.00 -1.46 -15.27
C ARG A 157 17.84 -1.20 -16.21
N GLU A 158 16.88 -2.11 -16.31
CA GLU A 158 15.68 -1.91 -17.11
C GLU A 158 14.79 -0.81 -16.51
N MET A 159 14.72 -0.71 -15.19
CA MET A 159 14.01 0.36 -14.50
C MET A 159 14.63 1.74 -14.82
N GLN A 160 15.94 1.88 -14.67
CA GLN A 160 16.64 3.11 -15.03
C GLN A 160 16.41 3.53 -16.49
N VAL A 161 16.44 2.54 -17.42
CA VAL A 161 16.15 2.81 -18.83
C VAL A 161 14.70 3.26 -19.01
N LEU A 162 13.74 2.63 -18.33
CA LEU A 162 12.32 2.97 -18.38
C LEU A 162 12.04 4.40 -17.88
N GLU A 163 12.69 4.83 -16.80
CA GLU A 163 12.61 6.20 -16.29
C GLU A 163 13.08 7.23 -17.33
N GLN A 164 14.19 6.95 -18.01
CA GLN A 164 14.67 7.83 -19.09
C GLN A 164 13.75 7.81 -20.32
N VAL A 165 13.10 6.67 -20.57
CA VAL A 165 12.08 6.54 -21.61
C VAL A 165 10.85 7.39 -21.27
N ALA A 166 10.43 7.39 -20.02
CA ALA A 166 9.32 8.19 -19.53
C ALA A 166 9.62 9.71 -19.55
N ALA A 167 10.88 10.08 -19.28
CA ALA A 167 11.36 11.44 -19.43
C ALA A 167 11.47 11.93 -20.92
N GLY A 168 11.08 11.08 -21.88
CA GLY A 168 11.07 11.42 -23.30
C GLY A 168 12.42 11.36 -24.01
N HIS A 169 13.48 10.86 -23.36
CA HIS A 169 14.81 10.81 -23.93
C HIS A 169 14.94 9.77 -25.05
N SER A 170 15.58 10.14 -26.17
CA SER A 170 15.90 9.18 -27.26
C SER A 170 16.88 8.10 -26.80
N ASN A 171 16.89 6.94 -27.47
CA ASN A 171 17.81 5.86 -27.14
C ASN A 171 19.29 6.29 -27.20
N LYS A 172 19.65 7.18 -28.16
CA LYS A 172 20.98 7.75 -28.28
C LYS A 172 21.36 8.57 -27.03
N ARG A 173 20.43 9.40 -26.52
CA ARG A 173 20.63 10.19 -25.29
C ARG A 173 20.73 9.30 -24.06
N ILE A 174 19.89 8.26 -23.96
CA ILE A 174 19.95 7.26 -22.89
C ILE A 174 21.32 6.52 -22.93
N GLY A 175 21.76 6.11 -24.13
CA GLY A 175 23.04 5.45 -24.30
C GLY A 175 24.20 6.31 -23.82
N LEU A 176 24.24 7.60 -24.19
CA LEU A 176 25.24 8.55 -23.72
C LEU A 176 25.22 8.72 -22.19
N ALA A 177 24.02 8.87 -21.59
CA ALA A 177 23.88 9.05 -20.14
C ALA A 177 24.36 7.83 -19.34
N PHE A 178 24.25 6.64 -19.92
CA PHE A 178 24.59 5.38 -19.25
C PHE A 178 25.91 4.74 -19.72
N GLY A 179 26.63 5.36 -20.65
CA GLY A 179 27.88 4.83 -21.21
C GLY A 179 27.71 3.53 -22.01
N ILE A 180 26.55 3.34 -22.66
CA ILE A 180 26.22 2.14 -23.45
C ILE A 180 25.81 2.51 -24.88
N SER A 181 25.88 1.54 -25.80
CA SER A 181 25.48 1.77 -27.20
C SER A 181 23.97 1.96 -27.37
N ASP A 182 23.52 2.67 -28.41
CA ASP A 182 22.11 2.75 -28.82
C ASP A 182 21.48 1.37 -29.02
N GLY A 183 22.24 0.43 -29.59
CA GLY A 183 21.83 -0.97 -29.76
C GLY A 183 21.54 -1.67 -28.42
N THR A 184 22.38 -1.39 -27.41
CA THR A 184 22.16 -1.93 -26.06
C THR A 184 20.89 -1.36 -25.42
N VAL A 185 20.64 -0.04 -25.59
CA VAL A 185 19.40 0.59 -25.11
C VAL A 185 18.18 -0.01 -25.82
N LYS A 186 18.21 -0.22 -27.13
CA LYS A 186 17.14 -0.90 -27.89
C LYS A 186 16.88 -2.32 -27.34
N SER A 187 17.92 -3.06 -27.00
CA SER A 187 17.79 -4.38 -26.41
C SER A 187 17.09 -4.33 -25.04
N HIS A 188 17.46 -3.39 -24.16
CA HIS A 188 16.77 -3.17 -22.90
C HIS A 188 15.31 -2.78 -23.12
N THR A 189 15.04 -1.84 -24.01
CA THR A 189 13.67 -1.39 -24.32
C THR A 189 12.79 -2.55 -24.82
N LYS A 190 13.31 -3.42 -25.68
CA LYS A 190 12.60 -4.62 -26.14
C LYS A 190 12.26 -5.56 -25.00
N ARG A 191 13.20 -5.80 -24.07
CA ARG A 191 12.95 -6.62 -22.86
C ARG A 191 11.92 -5.99 -21.93
N ILE A 192 12.00 -4.66 -21.73
CA ILE A 192 11.02 -3.90 -20.95
C ILE A 192 9.64 -4.08 -21.57
N PHE A 193 9.49 -3.88 -22.89
CA PHE A 193 8.19 -4.03 -23.56
C PHE A 193 7.64 -5.45 -23.40
N HIS A 194 8.47 -6.46 -23.57
CA HIS A 194 8.06 -7.85 -23.35
C HIS A 194 7.59 -8.11 -21.91
N LYS A 195 8.34 -7.64 -20.91
CA LYS A 195 8.02 -7.81 -19.49
C LYS A 195 6.75 -7.04 -19.06
N LEU A 196 6.52 -5.88 -19.67
CA LEU A 196 5.33 -5.06 -19.40
C LEU A 196 4.11 -5.50 -20.23
N GLY A 197 4.29 -6.33 -21.26
CA GLY A 197 3.23 -6.63 -22.24
C GLY A 197 2.91 -5.43 -23.14
N ALA A 198 3.85 -4.51 -23.33
CA ALA A 198 3.67 -3.31 -24.13
C ALA A 198 4.06 -3.54 -25.59
N THR A 199 3.32 -2.91 -26.52
CA THR A 199 3.59 -2.97 -27.96
C THR A 199 4.23 -1.67 -28.50
N SER A 200 4.27 -0.61 -27.68
CA SER A 200 4.82 0.69 -28.07
C SER A 200 5.52 1.35 -26.89
N ARG A 201 6.35 2.37 -27.20
CA ARG A 201 7.08 3.16 -26.20
C ARG A 201 6.12 3.90 -25.25
N THR A 202 5.11 4.57 -25.79
CA THR A 202 4.07 5.26 -25.02
C THR A 202 3.23 4.27 -24.22
N GLY A 203 2.90 3.13 -24.79
CA GLY A 203 2.20 2.05 -24.09
C GLY A 203 3.00 1.51 -22.90
N ALA A 204 4.32 1.35 -23.06
CA ALA A 204 5.18 0.92 -21.96
C ALA A 204 5.20 1.94 -20.80
N VAL A 205 5.25 3.23 -21.10
CA VAL A 205 5.17 4.31 -20.09
C VAL A 205 3.81 4.29 -19.40
N ALA A 206 2.72 4.23 -20.15
CA ALA A 206 1.38 4.19 -19.59
C ALA A 206 1.16 2.98 -18.65
N ILE A 207 1.60 1.79 -19.07
CA ILE A 207 1.53 0.57 -18.24
C ILE A 207 2.41 0.71 -17.00
N ALA A 208 3.60 1.30 -17.13
CA ALA A 208 4.52 1.48 -16.02
C ALA A 208 3.93 2.44 -14.93
N VAL A 209 3.27 3.53 -15.35
CA VAL A 209 2.55 4.43 -14.44
C VAL A 209 1.37 3.71 -13.79
N GLN A 210 0.56 3.00 -14.57
CA GLN A 210 -0.58 2.24 -14.07
C GLN A 210 -0.17 1.18 -13.03
N ARG A 211 1.01 0.55 -13.22
CA ARG A 211 1.55 -0.44 -12.28
C ARG A 211 2.26 0.18 -11.07
N GLY A 212 2.41 1.50 -11.01
CA GLY A 212 3.15 2.18 -9.95
C GLY A 212 4.67 1.96 -10.02
N LEU A 213 5.21 1.62 -11.19
CA LEU A 213 6.64 1.46 -11.40
C LEU A 213 7.37 2.79 -11.50
N ILE A 214 6.72 3.79 -12.10
CA ILE A 214 7.20 5.16 -12.25
C ILE A 214 6.07 6.15 -11.95
N ALA A 215 6.43 7.35 -11.49
CA ALA A 215 5.55 8.53 -11.41
C ALA A 215 5.89 9.51 -12.54
N LEU A 216 4.88 10.23 -13.07
CA LEU A 216 5.05 11.31 -14.04
C LEU A 216 4.82 12.67 -13.37
#